data_54e8855eba3c296e7d6938b1dc5ad891
#
_entry.id   54e8855eba3c296e7d6938b1dc5ad891
#
_cell.length_a   1.000
_cell.length_b   1.000
_cell.length_c   1.000
_cell.angle_alpha   90.00
_cell.angle_beta   90.00
_cell.angle_gamma   90.00
#
_symmetry.space_group_name_H-M   'P 1'
#
loop_
_entity.id
_entity.type
_entity.pdbx_description
1 polymer ?
#
loop_
_entity_poly.entity_id
_entity_poly.type
_entity_poly.pdbx_seq_one_letter_code
_entity_poly.pdbx_strand_id
1 'polypeptide(L)'
;MAYETYQKVIGSIQNISRGTSCCSFLMAVQTETETINFVVTGETLVIDNIRLRRGMRVAAFYDTSLPAPAIYPPQYQAELVTVLRQNQNVTLDYFDRNLVSEDNSLKLNLSPTTRISTLNGQRFSCNPGDEELLVYYTNTT
;
A
#
# COMPACT_ATOMS: atom_id res chain seq x y z
N MET A 1 17.02 3.86 1.76
CA MET A 1 15.84 3.56 2.57
C MET A 1 15.18 2.27 2.11
N ALA A 2 14.48 1.58 3.00
CA ALA A 2 14.00 0.22 2.73
C ALA A 2 12.95 0.14 1.62
N TYR A 3 12.23 1.25 1.34
CA TYR A 3 11.10 1.23 0.41
C TYR A 3 11.27 2.16 -0.79
N GLU A 4 12.51 2.56 -1.08
CA GLU A 4 12.78 3.50 -2.18
C GLU A 4 12.35 2.98 -3.55
N THR A 5 12.43 1.66 -3.74
CA THR A 5 12.10 1.03 -5.01
C THR A 5 10.64 0.62 -5.12
N TYR A 6 9.84 0.91 -4.11
CA TYR A 6 8.42 0.55 -4.11
C TYR A 6 7.63 1.55 -4.94
N GLN A 7 6.70 1.02 -5.72
CA GLN A 7 5.73 1.81 -6.47
C GLN A 7 4.33 1.49 -5.98
N LYS A 8 3.47 2.49 -6.01
CA LYS A 8 2.09 2.41 -5.54
C LYS A 8 1.14 2.38 -6.72
N VAL A 9 0.15 1.49 -6.66
CA VAL A 9 -0.94 1.43 -7.63
C VAL A 9 -2.25 1.50 -6.85
N ILE A 10 -3.09 2.48 -7.17
CA ILE A 10 -4.40 2.65 -6.54
C ILE A 10 -5.48 2.32 -7.56
N GLY A 11 -6.44 1.51 -7.15
CA GLY A 11 -7.56 1.13 -7.99
C GLY A 11 -8.56 0.27 -7.24
N SER A 12 -9.52 -0.27 -7.96
CA SER A 12 -10.56 -1.14 -7.40
C SER A 12 -10.30 -2.58 -7.78
N ILE A 13 -10.50 -3.48 -6.84
CA ILE A 13 -10.37 -4.92 -7.12
C ILE A 13 -11.52 -5.34 -8.01
N GLN A 14 -11.20 -5.76 -9.23
CA GLN A 14 -12.20 -6.25 -10.18
C GLN A 14 -12.46 -7.73 -10.04
N ASN A 15 -11.41 -8.49 -9.75
CA ASN A 15 -11.51 -9.94 -9.70
C ASN A 15 -10.41 -10.50 -8.81
N ILE A 16 -10.72 -11.62 -8.19
CA ILE A 16 -9.74 -12.40 -7.44
C ILE A 16 -9.85 -13.82 -7.95
N SER A 17 -8.75 -14.36 -8.46
CA SER A 17 -8.71 -15.70 -9.00
C SER A 17 -7.62 -16.51 -8.31
N ARG A 18 -7.69 -17.82 -8.48
CA ARG A 18 -6.73 -18.72 -7.87
C ARG A 18 -5.33 -18.48 -8.44
N GLY A 19 -4.34 -18.44 -7.55
CA GLY A 19 -2.94 -18.32 -7.96
C GLY A 19 -2.34 -19.69 -8.32
N THR A 20 -1.00 -19.71 -8.44
CA THR A 20 -0.28 -20.92 -8.82
C THR A 20 -0.15 -21.93 -7.68
N SER A 21 -0.47 -21.52 -6.45
CA SER A 21 -0.44 -22.41 -5.29
C SER A 21 -1.71 -22.21 -4.46
N CYS A 22 -1.95 -23.11 -3.51
CA CYS A 22 -3.10 -23.02 -2.63
C CYS A 22 -3.01 -21.83 -1.66
N CYS A 23 -1.84 -21.22 -1.54
CA CYS A 23 -1.60 -20.11 -0.60
C CYS A 23 -1.43 -18.77 -1.31
N SER A 24 -1.75 -18.69 -2.59
CA SER A 24 -1.66 -17.46 -3.36
C SER A 24 -2.89 -17.24 -4.20
N PHE A 25 -3.13 -15.98 -4.54
CA PHE A 25 -4.19 -15.64 -5.48
C PHE A 25 -3.75 -14.47 -6.35
N LEU A 26 -4.47 -14.29 -7.44
CA LEU A 26 -4.24 -13.21 -8.39
C LEU A 26 -5.33 -12.17 -8.21
N MET A 27 -4.94 -10.95 -7.90
CA MET A 27 -5.85 -9.83 -7.69
C MET A 27 -5.76 -8.87 -8.88
N ALA A 28 -6.85 -8.75 -9.62
CA ALA A 28 -6.93 -7.81 -10.74
C ALA A 28 -7.41 -6.46 -10.23
N VAL A 29 -6.58 -5.43 -10.38
CA VAL A 29 -6.87 -4.08 -9.92
C VAL A 29 -7.07 -3.18 -11.13
N GLN A 30 -8.24 -2.54 -11.21
CA GLN A 30 -8.55 -1.58 -12.26
C GLN A 30 -8.17 -0.19 -11.80
N THR A 31 -7.21 0.41 -12.47
CA THR A 31 -6.84 1.81 -12.27
C THR A 31 -7.64 2.69 -13.22
N GLU A 32 -7.34 3.98 -13.26
CA GLU A 32 -8.01 4.90 -14.17
C GLU A 32 -7.69 4.61 -15.64
N THR A 33 -6.55 3.97 -15.91
CA THR A 33 -6.06 3.78 -17.27
C THR A 33 -5.94 2.33 -17.70
N GLU A 34 -5.80 1.39 -16.77
CA GLU A 34 -5.51 0.01 -17.15
C GLU A 34 -5.83 -0.95 -16.00
N THR A 35 -5.80 -2.23 -16.32
CA THR A 35 -5.88 -3.29 -15.31
C THR A 35 -4.47 -3.79 -15.02
N ILE A 36 -4.15 -3.94 -13.75
CA ILE A 36 -2.87 -4.48 -13.30
C ILE A 36 -3.15 -5.65 -12.38
N ASN A 37 -2.48 -6.76 -12.62
CA ASN A 37 -2.63 -7.97 -11.79
C ASN A 37 -1.56 -8.02 -10.74
N PHE A 38 -1.96 -8.38 -9.52
CA PHE A 38 -1.04 -8.56 -8.40
C PHE A 38 -1.13 -9.96 -7.85
N VAL A 39 0.02 -10.58 -7.67
CA VAL A 39 0.12 -11.87 -6.99
C VAL A 39 0.17 -11.61 -5.48
N VAL A 40 -0.78 -12.13 -4.74
CA VAL A 40 -0.87 -12.00 -3.29
C VAL A 40 -0.58 -13.35 -2.67
N THR A 41 0.40 -13.40 -1.79
CA THR A 41 0.86 -14.63 -1.13
C THR A 41 0.81 -14.47 0.38
N GLY A 42 1.21 -15.50 1.10
CA GLY A 42 1.35 -15.41 2.55
C GLY A 42 2.41 -14.43 3.01
N GLU A 43 3.31 -14.03 2.10
CA GLU A 43 4.34 -13.03 2.42
C GLU A 43 3.90 -11.61 2.12
N THR A 44 2.77 -11.42 1.43
CA THR A 44 2.22 -10.09 1.18
C THR A 44 1.67 -9.53 2.49
N LEU A 45 2.09 -8.33 2.85
CA LEU A 45 1.59 -7.66 4.03
C LEU A 45 0.25 -6.99 3.70
N VAL A 46 -0.84 -7.51 4.24
CA VAL A 46 -2.16 -6.91 4.09
C VAL A 46 -2.47 -6.17 5.39
N ILE A 47 -2.59 -4.85 5.30
CA ILE A 47 -2.76 -4.01 6.49
C ILE A 47 -4.06 -4.36 7.19
N ASP A 48 -4.01 -4.48 8.52
CA ASP A 48 -5.12 -4.86 9.41
C ASP A 48 -5.67 -6.25 9.11
N ASN A 49 -4.94 -7.08 8.37
CA ASN A 49 -5.35 -8.45 8.03
C ASN A 49 -6.75 -8.53 7.43
N ILE A 50 -7.14 -7.52 6.66
CA ILE A 50 -8.45 -7.46 6.02
C ILE A 50 -8.50 -8.53 4.93
N ARG A 51 -9.64 -9.23 4.82
CA ARG A 51 -9.86 -10.15 3.71
C ARG A 51 -10.18 -9.32 2.46
N LEU A 52 -9.32 -9.43 1.46
CA LEU A 52 -9.49 -8.69 0.22
C LEU A 52 -10.67 -9.27 -0.58
N ARG A 53 -11.51 -8.40 -1.12
CA ARG A 53 -12.69 -8.79 -1.87
C ARG A 53 -12.90 -7.88 -3.07
N ARG A 54 -13.59 -8.43 -4.06
CA ARG A 54 -14.02 -7.68 -5.24
C ARG A 54 -14.80 -6.43 -4.82
N GLY A 55 -14.51 -5.33 -5.48
CA GLY A 55 -15.16 -4.04 -5.22
C GLY A 55 -14.42 -3.13 -4.26
N MET A 56 -13.45 -3.65 -3.53
CA MET A 56 -12.67 -2.82 -2.60
C MET A 56 -11.71 -1.91 -3.36
N ARG A 57 -11.61 -0.67 -2.88
CA ARG A 57 -10.57 0.25 -3.35
C ARG A 57 -9.32 -0.01 -2.54
N VAL A 58 -8.21 -0.22 -3.23
CA VAL A 58 -6.95 -0.60 -2.57
C VAL A 58 -5.79 0.19 -3.13
N ALA A 59 -4.73 0.28 -2.33
CA ALA A 59 -3.41 0.65 -2.80
C ALA A 59 -2.53 -0.59 -2.67
N ALA A 60 -1.92 -1.00 -3.76
CA ALA A 60 -0.99 -2.12 -3.78
C ALA A 60 0.41 -1.59 -4.06
N PHE A 61 1.38 -2.05 -3.29
CA PHE A 61 2.77 -1.65 -3.44
C PHE A 61 3.57 -2.83 -3.96
N TYR A 62 4.41 -2.59 -4.95
CA TYR A 62 5.32 -3.59 -5.48
C TYR A 62 6.72 -3.03 -5.58
N ASP A 63 7.70 -3.91 -5.55
CA ASP A 63 9.12 -3.53 -5.55
C ASP A 63 9.63 -3.54 -7.00
N THR A 64 9.97 -2.37 -7.52
CA THR A 64 10.46 -2.22 -8.90
C THR A 64 11.85 -2.82 -9.10
N SER A 65 12.58 -3.12 -8.02
CA SER A 65 13.88 -3.78 -8.14
C SER A 65 13.77 -5.27 -8.45
N LEU A 66 12.58 -5.86 -8.28
CA LEU A 66 12.35 -7.27 -8.58
C LEU A 66 11.94 -7.45 -10.05
N PRO A 67 12.38 -8.53 -10.70
CA PRO A 67 11.96 -8.79 -12.07
C PRO A 67 10.46 -9.09 -12.13
N ALA A 68 9.83 -8.64 -13.21
CA ALA A 68 8.42 -8.91 -13.49
C ALA A 68 8.30 -9.58 -14.85
N PRO A 69 7.30 -10.48 -15.05
CA PRO A 69 7.12 -11.09 -16.36
C PRO A 69 6.71 -10.05 -17.40
N ALA A 70 7.21 -10.22 -18.62
CA ALA A 70 6.88 -9.35 -19.73
C ALA A 70 5.57 -9.77 -20.40
N ILE A 71 4.46 -9.60 -19.68
CA ILE A 71 3.13 -10.02 -20.12
C ILE A 71 2.16 -8.84 -20.02
N TYR A 72 1.03 -8.98 -20.69
CA TYR A 72 -0.06 -8.01 -20.61
C TYR A 72 -1.35 -8.74 -20.25
N PRO A 73 -2.16 -8.26 -19.28
CA PRO A 73 -1.92 -7.08 -18.45
C PRO A 73 -0.66 -7.21 -17.57
N PRO A 74 -0.05 -6.08 -17.15
CA PRO A 74 1.11 -6.16 -16.26
C PRO A 74 0.81 -6.96 -15.02
N GLN A 75 1.80 -7.71 -14.54
CA GLN A 75 1.66 -8.55 -13.35
C GLN A 75 2.85 -8.29 -12.43
N TYR A 76 2.54 -7.97 -11.18
CA TYR A 76 3.56 -7.73 -10.17
C TYR A 76 3.25 -8.51 -8.91
N GLN A 77 4.29 -8.80 -8.13
CA GLN A 77 4.11 -9.38 -6.81
C GLN A 77 3.78 -8.28 -5.83
N ALA A 78 2.65 -8.39 -5.14
CA ALA A 78 2.27 -7.40 -4.14
C ALA A 78 3.10 -7.60 -2.88
N GLU A 79 3.79 -6.56 -2.45
CA GLU A 79 4.54 -6.57 -1.21
C GLU A 79 3.68 -6.09 -0.05
N LEU A 80 2.83 -5.11 -0.29
CA LEU A 80 1.94 -4.54 0.70
C LEU A 80 0.64 -4.13 0.02
N VAL A 81 -0.50 -4.44 0.66
CA VAL A 81 -1.83 -4.04 0.17
C VAL A 81 -2.59 -3.42 1.32
N THR A 82 -3.23 -2.29 1.07
CA THR A 82 -4.07 -1.64 2.06
C THR A 82 -5.38 -1.19 1.41
N VAL A 83 -6.49 -1.32 2.15
CA VAL A 83 -7.81 -0.90 1.69
C VAL A 83 -7.98 0.58 1.98
N LEU A 84 -8.48 1.32 1.00
CA LEU A 84 -8.67 2.76 1.09
C LEU A 84 -10.15 3.10 1.11
N ARG A 85 -10.51 4.11 1.88
CA ARG A 85 -11.83 4.72 1.84
C ARG A 85 -11.92 5.65 0.65
N GLN A 86 -13.14 6.07 0.31
CA GLN A 86 -13.36 7.06 -0.73
C GLN A 86 -12.61 8.35 -0.37
N ASN A 87 -11.94 8.93 -1.36
CA ASN A 87 -11.13 10.15 -1.22
C ASN A 87 -9.92 10.02 -0.28
N GLN A 88 -9.59 8.81 0.14
CA GLN A 88 -8.41 8.56 0.94
C GLN A 88 -7.25 8.20 0.03
N ASN A 89 -6.07 8.70 0.37
CA ASN A 89 -4.82 8.34 -0.29
C ASN A 89 -3.85 7.81 0.76
N VAL A 90 -2.76 7.24 0.31
CA VAL A 90 -1.75 6.68 1.19
C VAL A 90 -0.37 6.92 0.59
N THR A 91 0.61 7.14 1.44
CA THR A 91 1.99 7.22 1.01
C THR A 91 2.87 6.39 1.95
N LEU A 92 3.93 5.83 1.40
CA LEU A 92 4.93 5.07 2.15
C LEU A 92 6.27 5.75 1.92
N ASP A 93 6.81 6.38 2.96
CA ASP A 93 8.06 7.13 2.84
C ASP A 93 8.73 7.24 4.21
N TYR A 94 9.99 7.64 4.18
CA TYR A 94 10.70 8.00 5.39
C TYR A 94 10.34 9.43 5.77
N PHE A 95 10.02 9.65 7.03
CA PHE A 95 9.72 10.98 7.56
C PHE A 95 10.79 11.34 8.59
N ASP A 96 11.32 12.55 8.46
CA ASP A 96 12.38 13.01 9.33
C ASP A 96 11.84 13.41 10.70
N ARG A 97 12.72 13.98 11.53
CA ARG A 97 12.37 14.40 12.88
C ARG A 97 11.24 15.42 12.88
N ASN A 98 11.14 16.25 11.84
CA ASN A 98 10.11 17.28 11.71
C ASN A 98 8.86 16.75 11.01
N LEU A 99 8.78 15.42 10.76
CA LEU A 99 7.68 14.76 10.09
C LEU A 99 7.48 15.24 8.65
N VAL A 100 8.58 15.55 7.98
CA VAL A 100 8.59 15.87 6.56
C VAL A 100 9.06 14.64 5.79
N SER A 101 8.32 14.27 4.72
CA SER A 101 8.66 13.13 3.89
C SER A 101 10.00 13.37 3.17
N GLU A 102 10.69 12.28 2.82
CA GLU A 102 12.00 12.37 2.18
C GLU A 102 11.94 13.10 0.85
N ASP A 103 10.84 12.96 0.12
CA ASP A 103 10.62 13.67 -1.15
C ASP A 103 10.10 15.11 -0.97
N ASN A 104 9.94 15.57 0.26
CA ASN A 104 9.44 16.90 0.64
C ASN A 104 8.00 17.18 0.18
N SER A 105 7.25 16.15 -0.18
CA SER A 105 5.88 16.34 -0.67
C SER A 105 4.85 16.47 0.45
N LEU A 106 5.15 15.94 1.63
CA LEU A 106 4.22 15.92 2.76
C LEU A 106 4.91 16.33 4.04
N LYS A 107 4.18 17.08 4.84
CA LYS A 107 4.53 17.34 6.24
C LYS A 107 3.34 16.94 7.09
N LEU A 108 3.59 16.12 8.11
CA LEU A 108 2.53 15.62 8.96
C LEU A 108 2.26 16.59 10.10
N ASN A 109 0.97 16.87 10.32
CA ASN A 109 0.51 17.62 11.49
C ASN A 109 -0.26 16.66 12.37
N LEU A 110 0.37 16.18 13.44
CA LEU A 110 -0.25 15.26 14.36
C LEU A 110 -1.24 16.00 15.25
N SER A 111 -2.39 15.41 15.45
CA SER A 111 -3.43 15.93 16.33
C SER A 111 -3.78 14.88 17.37
N PRO A 112 -4.54 15.26 18.42
CA PRO A 112 -4.98 14.26 19.40
C PRO A 112 -5.83 13.13 18.80
N THR A 113 -6.42 13.35 17.62
CA THR A 113 -7.23 12.34 16.95
C THR A 113 -6.44 11.51 15.94
N THR A 114 -5.16 11.85 15.70
CA THR A 114 -4.32 11.07 14.80
C THR A 114 -4.01 9.71 15.42
N ARG A 115 -4.32 8.65 14.68
CA ARG A 115 -4.06 7.28 15.14
C ARG A 115 -2.71 6.82 14.61
N ILE A 116 -1.87 6.35 15.52
CA ILE A 116 -0.53 5.84 15.19
C ILE A 116 -0.44 4.42 15.72
N SER A 117 -0.11 3.49 14.83
CA SER A 117 0.05 2.09 15.20
C SER A 117 1.14 1.45 14.36
N THR A 118 1.59 0.28 14.78
CA THR A 118 2.46 -0.55 13.95
C THR A 118 1.67 -1.15 12.80
N LEU A 119 2.36 -1.72 11.80
CA LEU A 119 1.68 -2.29 10.64
C LEU A 119 0.79 -3.47 11.01
N ASN A 120 1.08 -4.16 12.11
CA ASN A 120 0.23 -5.26 12.58
C ASN A 120 -0.82 -4.82 13.60
N GLY A 121 -1.06 -3.51 13.72
CA GLY A 121 -2.16 -2.98 14.53
C GLY A 121 -1.86 -2.73 15.99
N GLN A 122 -0.61 -2.87 16.42
CA GLN A 122 -0.24 -2.63 17.81
C GLN A 122 -0.06 -1.13 18.08
N ARG A 123 -0.30 -0.73 19.34
CA ARG A 123 -0.16 0.67 19.71
C ARG A 123 1.29 1.12 19.58
N PHE A 124 1.48 2.30 18.99
CA PHE A 124 2.78 2.95 18.88
C PHE A 124 2.78 4.18 19.78
N SER A 125 3.62 4.16 20.81
CA SER A 125 3.64 5.21 21.83
C SER A 125 4.81 6.17 21.72
N CYS A 126 5.72 5.94 20.78
CA CYS A 126 6.89 6.78 20.57
C CYS A 126 6.60 7.87 19.54
N ASN A 127 7.52 8.85 19.44
CA ASN A 127 7.46 9.86 18.39
C ASN A 127 7.70 9.16 17.04
N PRO A 128 6.84 9.36 16.03
CA PRO A 128 7.01 8.70 14.73
C PRO A 128 8.07 9.32 13.83
N GLY A 129 8.77 10.36 14.26
CA GLY A 129 9.83 10.97 13.46
C GLY A 129 11.02 10.03 13.26
N ASP A 130 11.77 10.25 12.19
CA ASP A 130 12.93 9.45 11.79
C ASP A 130 12.59 7.98 11.52
N GLU A 131 11.41 7.74 10.94
CA GLU A 131 10.92 6.37 10.66
C GLU A 131 10.31 6.29 9.27
N GLU A 132 10.29 5.05 8.74
CA GLU A 132 9.48 4.75 7.56
C GLU A 132 8.02 4.65 7.98
N LEU A 133 7.16 5.46 7.37
CA LEU A 133 5.75 5.53 7.74
C LEU A 133 4.85 5.24 6.55
N LEU A 134 3.78 4.51 6.81
CA LEU A 134 2.65 4.39 5.90
C LEU A 134 1.59 5.38 6.38
N VAL A 135 1.33 6.41 5.59
CA VAL A 135 0.49 7.53 6.01
C VAL A 135 -0.78 7.60 5.17
N TYR A 136 -1.93 7.60 5.84
CA TYR A 136 -3.22 7.77 5.19
C TYR A 136 -3.65 9.23 5.33
N TYR A 137 -4.09 9.80 4.24
CA TYR A 137 -4.56 11.18 4.24
C TYR A 137 -5.69 11.35 3.23
N THR A 138 -6.47 12.42 3.39
CA THR A 138 -7.52 12.77 2.44
C THR A 138 -7.07 13.97 1.63
N ASN A 139 -7.40 13.94 0.33
CA ASN A 139 -7.17 15.11 -0.52
C ASN A 139 -8.32 16.09 -0.26
N THR A 140 -7.97 17.22 0.35
CA THR A 140 -8.88 18.34 0.47
C THR A 140 -8.49 19.39 -0.56
N THR A 141 -9.38 19.67 -1.43
CA THR A 141 -9.20 20.76 -2.39
C THR A 141 -9.99 21.96 -1.94
#